data_b92088e6c3b95cfc671d152d85154981
#
_entry.id   b92088e6c3b95cfc671d152d85154981
#
_cell.length_a   1.000
_cell.length_b   1.000
_cell.length_c   1.000
_cell.angle_alpha   90.00
_cell.angle_beta   90.00
_cell.angle_gamma   90.00
#
_symmetry.space_group_name_H-M   'P 1'
#
loop_
_entity.id
_entity.type
_entity.pdbx_description
1 polymer ?
#
loop_
_entity_poly.entity_id
_entity_poly.type
_entity_poly.pdbx_seq_one_letter_code
_entity_poly.pdbx_strand_id
1 'polypeptide(L)'
;MAEPLIELRNVSKHFAGVKALTDVSIAVHPGEVVCLLGDNGAGKSTLIKILSGFHPPSSGSIYLDGRETRFADPRDARPRGIATVHQEVGTIPLMSVGRNFFLGAELKKGKAPFRWLDTERCNSIALEQIRKFGITRVRDGDQLVGTLSGGERQVIAIGRAMYFGAKVLILDEPTSALGVKEASTVLRFINHAKNQGVGVVFITHNAHHAMSSGDTFVVLIQGQVAARFRRGEKSSVEVLSLMAGGEQIEDVAGEFAHLGKNDAAARPPTQG
;
A
#
# COMPACT_ATOMS: atom_id res chain seq x y z
N MET A 1 3.20 -0.55 25.18
CA MET A 1 3.10 -0.26 23.73
C MET A 1 1.93 0.69 23.53
N ALA A 2 2.00 1.59 22.55
CA ALA A 2 0.86 2.46 22.22
C ALA A 2 -0.32 1.60 21.74
N GLU A 3 -1.55 2.08 21.96
CA GLU A 3 -2.77 1.42 21.51
C GLU A 3 -2.79 1.38 19.96
N PRO A 4 -3.24 0.27 19.33
CA PRO A 4 -3.34 0.19 17.88
C PRO A 4 -4.34 1.21 17.32
N LEU A 5 -4.01 1.84 16.19
CA LEU A 5 -4.94 2.67 15.43
C LEU A 5 -6.07 1.81 14.83
N ILE A 6 -5.70 0.66 14.26
CA ILE A 6 -6.65 -0.34 13.77
C ILE A 6 -6.15 -1.73 14.13
N GLU A 7 -7.08 -2.60 14.53
CA GLU A 7 -6.79 -4.00 14.85
C GLU A 7 -7.91 -4.90 14.33
N LEU A 8 -7.52 -5.99 13.71
CA LEU A 8 -8.40 -7.11 13.38
C LEU A 8 -8.12 -8.23 14.38
N ARG A 9 -9.19 -8.81 14.94
CA ARG A 9 -9.11 -9.96 15.86
C ARG A 9 -9.90 -11.12 15.30
N ASN A 10 -9.19 -12.21 15.00
CA ASN A 10 -9.74 -13.49 14.55
C ASN A 10 -10.70 -13.34 13.37
N VAL A 11 -10.35 -12.45 12.41
CA VAL A 11 -11.19 -12.11 11.28
C VAL A 11 -11.16 -13.23 10.24
N SER A 12 -12.35 -13.70 9.86
CA SER A 12 -12.54 -14.61 8.74
C SER A 12 -13.47 -14.01 7.70
N LYS A 13 -13.30 -14.40 6.43
CA LYS A 13 -14.16 -13.98 5.33
C LYS A 13 -14.44 -15.14 4.38
N HIS A 14 -15.71 -15.37 4.14
CA HIS A 14 -16.21 -16.41 3.24
C HIS A 14 -17.02 -15.77 2.10
N PHE A 15 -16.87 -16.28 0.89
CA PHE A 15 -17.66 -15.90 -0.29
C PHE A 15 -18.18 -17.18 -0.95
N ALA A 16 -19.49 -17.38 -0.98
CA ALA A 16 -20.15 -18.50 -1.72
C ALA A 16 -19.39 -19.84 -1.67
N GLY A 17 -18.94 -20.24 -0.46
CA GLY A 17 -18.23 -21.51 -0.24
C GLY A 17 -16.68 -21.41 -0.28
N VAL A 18 -16.12 -20.26 -0.70
CA VAL A 18 -14.66 -20.06 -0.67
C VAL A 18 -14.27 -19.34 0.63
N LYS A 19 -13.35 -19.93 1.38
CA LYS A 19 -12.72 -19.29 2.56
C LYS A 19 -11.58 -18.40 2.08
N ALA A 20 -11.86 -17.09 1.94
CA ALA A 20 -10.85 -16.12 1.48
C ALA A 20 -9.91 -15.66 2.60
N LEU A 21 -10.37 -15.65 3.85
CA LEU A 21 -9.58 -15.42 5.06
C LEU A 21 -10.07 -16.33 6.18
N THR A 22 -9.14 -16.82 6.99
CA THR A 22 -9.41 -17.68 8.14
C THR A 22 -8.57 -17.23 9.32
N ASP A 23 -9.23 -16.75 10.38
CA ASP A 23 -8.64 -16.42 11.69
C ASP A 23 -7.44 -15.44 11.61
N VAL A 24 -7.59 -14.39 10.80
CA VAL A 24 -6.53 -13.39 10.61
C VAL A 24 -6.64 -12.33 11.70
N SER A 25 -5.54 -12.15 12.44
CA SER A 25 -5.38 -11.06 13.41
C SER A 25 -4.19 -10.20 13.02
N ILE A 26 -4.39 -8.87 12.95
CA ILE A 26 -3.35 -7.89 12.58
C ILE A 26 -3.62 -6.59 13.33
N ALA A 27 -2.55 -5.94 13.80
CA ALA A 27 -2.63 -4.64 14.45
C ALA A 27 -1.68 -3.67 13.78
N VAL A 28 -2.08 -2.40 13.70
CA VAL A 28 -1.28 -1.30 13.12
C VAL A 28 -1.22 -0.18 14.15
N HIS A 29 -0.01 0.19 14.57
CA HIS A 29 0.22 1.21 15.59
C HIS A 29 0.57 2.56 14.96
N PRO A 30 0.46 3.67 15.71
CA PRO A 30 0.94 4.96 15.27
C PRO A 30 2.42 4.91 14.87
N GLY A 31 2.75 5.42 13.67
CA GLY A 31 4.12 5.45 13.19
C GLY A 31 4.74 4.08 12.92
N GLU A 32 3.91 3.08 12.61
CA GLU A 32 4.35 1.73 12.23
C GLU A 32 4.03 1.46 10.75
N VAL A 33 4.94 0.79 10.06
CA VAL A 33 4.71 0.22 8.74
C VAL A 33 4.55 -1.29 8.87
N VAL A 34 3.33 -1.77 8.71
CA VAL A 34 3.01 -3.20 8.65
C VAL A 34 3.00 -3.65 7.19
N CYS A 35 3.97 -4.46 6.80
CA CYS A 35 4.03 -5.05 5.47
C CYS A 35 3.18 -6.32 5.41
N LEU A 36 2.20 -6.32 4.50
CA LEU A 36 1.37 -7.48 4.20
C LEU A 36 1.92 -8.17 2.95
N LEU A 37 2.51 -9.34 3.13
CA LEU A 37 3.19 -10.11 2.11
C LEU A 37 2.41 -11.37 1.76
N GLY A 38 2.71 -11.95 0.62
CA GLY A 38 2.12 -13.21 0.14
C GLY A 38 1.92 -13.19 -1.37
N ASP A 39 1.70 -14.35 -1.94
CA ASP A 39 1.50 -14.51 -3.38
C ASP A 39 0.09 -14.07 -3.82
N ASN A 40 -0.16 -14.13 -5.13
CA ASN A 40 -1.49 -13.89 -5.70
C ASN A 40 -2.48 -14.94 -5.19
N GLY A 41 -3.67 -14.48 -4.80
CA GLY A 41 -4.67 -15.37 -4.18
C GLY A 41 -4.48 -15.61 -2.68
N ALA A 42 -3.42 -15.12 -2.04
CA ALA A 42 -3.17 -15.32 -0.59
C ALA A 42 -4.21 -14.66 0.34
N GLY A 43 -5.14 -13.84 -0.19
CA GLY A 43 -6.18 -13.15 0.61
C GLY A 43 -5.90 -11.68 0.88
N LYS A 44 -4.76 -11.12 0.42
CA LYS A 44 -4.36 -9.71 0.67
C LYS A 44 -5.45 -8.71 0.28
N SER A 45 -5.97 -8.80 -0.94
CA SER A 45 -7.04 -7.89 -1.42
C SER A 45 -8.34 -8.01 -0.62
N THR A 46 -8.66 -9.20 -0.10
CA THR A 46 -9.81 -9.39 0.78
C THR A 46 -9.58 -8.69 2.12
N LEU A 47 -8.38 -8.80 2.68
CA LEU A 47 -8.01 -8.14 3.92
C LEU A 47 -8.06 -6.61 3.78
N ILE A 48 -7.54 -6.05 2.67
CA ILE A 48 -7.66 -4.62 2.33
C ILE A 48 -9.12 -4.18 2.32
N LYS A 49 -9.97 -4.94 1.63
CA LYS A 49 -11.39 -4.62 1.51
C LYS A 49 -12.11 -4.62 2.87
N ILE A 50 -11.67 -5.45 3.81
CA ILE A 50 -12.19 -5.44 5.18
C ILE A 50 -11.66 -4.21 5.95
N LEU A 51 -10.36 -3.96 5.90
CA LEU A 51 -9.74 -2.80 6.57
C LEU A 51 -10.31 -1.46 6.05
N SER A 52 -10.62 -1.38 4.76
CA SER A 52 -11.19 -0.18 4.12
C SER A 52 -12.71 -0.06 4.26
N GLY A 53 -13.37 -1.03 4.90
CA GLY A 53 -14.83 -1.02 5.09
C GLY A 53 -15.62 -1.42 3.84
N PHE A 54 -14.98 -1.97 2.80
CA PHE A 54 -15.68 -2.41 1.59
C PHE A 54 -16.43 -3.73 1.81
N HIS A 55 -15.91 -4.62 2.65
CA HIS A 55 -16.55 -5.85 3.05
C HIS A 55 -16.59 -5.97 4.57
N PRO A 56 -17.73 -6.31 5.17
CA PRO A 56 -17.75 -6.74 6.56
C PRO A 56 -17.07 -8.11 6.68
N PRO A 57 -16.40 -8.41 7.80
CA PRO A 57 -15.93 -9.75 8.09
C PRO A 57 -17.11 -10.72 8.23
N SER A 58 -16.91 -12.02 7.96
CA SER A 58 -17.90 -13.07 8.24
C SER A 58 -17.92 -13.48 9.70
N SER A 59 -16.75 -13.42 10.36
CA SER A 59 -16.57 -13.59 11.82
C SER A 59 -15.34 -12.81 12.28
N GLY A 60 -15.19 -12.65 13.61
CA GLY A 60 -14.16 -11.81 14.21
C GLY A 60 -14.59 -10.35 14.30
N SER A 61 -13.70 -9.49 14.80
CA SER A 61 -14.00 -8.09 15.10
C SER A 61 -12.92 -7.15 14.57
N ILE A 62 -13.33 -5.93 14.25
CA ILE A 62 -12.46 -4.79 13.89
C ILE A 62 -12.49 -3.81 15.05
N TYR A 63 -11.32 -3.36 15.49
CA TYR A 63 -11.17 -2.30 16.49
C TYR A 63 -10.50 -1.09 15.85
N LEU A 64 -11.01 0.10 16.15
CA LEU A 64 -10.44 1.38 15.73
C LEU A 64 -10.25 2.24 17.01
N ASP A 65 -9.03 2.70 17.24
CA ASP A 65 -8.67 3.44 18.46
C ASP A 65 -9.20 2.69 19.73
N GLY A 66 -8.97 1.35 19.78
CA GLY A 66 -9.36 0.47 20.88
C GLY A 66 -10.86 0.14 21.00
N ARG A 67 -11.73 0.69 20.14
CA ARG A 67 -13.18 0.45 20.17
C ARG A 67 -13.62 -0.48 19.05
N GLU A 68 -14.41 -1.49 19.40
CA GLU A 68 -15.00 -2.35 18.40
C GLU A 68 -15.85 -1.54 17.43
N THR A 69 -15.62 -1.76 16.15
CA THR A 69 -16.16 -0.92 15.09
C THR A 69 -16.65 -1.80 13.93
N ARG A 70 -17.73 -1.36 13.31
CA ARG A 70 -18.19 -1.88 12.02
C ARG A 70 -18.30 -0.73 11.04
N PHE A 71 -17.79 -0.93 9.85
CA PHE A 71 -17.96 0.02 8.75
C PHE A 71 -19.17 -0.39 7.92
N ALA A 72 -20.04 0.56 7.64
CA ALA A 72 -21.19 0.34 6.73
C ALA A 72 -20.69 0.26 5.28
N ASP A 73 -19.74 1.13 4.92
CA ASP A 73 -19.09 1.20 3.61
C ASP A 73 -17.75 2.00 3.73
N PRO A 74 -16.97 2.15 2.63
CA PRO A 74 -15.74 2.93 2.66
C PRO A 74 -15.92 4.43 2.97
N ARG A 75 -17.14 4.98 2.78
CA ARG A 75 -17.45 6.38 3.11
C ARG A 75 -17.55 6.58 4.61
N ASP A 76 -17.87 5.53 5.35
CA ASP A 76 -17.85 5.51 6.82
C ASP A 76 -16.42 5.36 7.39
N ALA A 77 -15.56 4.58 6.74
CA ALA A 77 -14.18 4.37 7.17
C ALA A 77 -13.30 5.64 6.97
N ARG A 78 -13.50 6.36 5.86
CA ARG A 78 -12.68 7.52 5.49
C ARG A 78 -12.71 8.66 6.51
N PRO A 79 -13.87 9.15 7.01
CA PRO A 79 -13.91 10.19 8.05
C PRO A 79 -13.28 9.75 9.38
N ARG A 80 -13.17 8.45 9.61
CA ARG A 80 -12.52 7.87 10.79
C ARG A 80 -11.01 7.75 10.63
N GLY A 81 -10.45 8.27 9.53
CA GLY A 81 -9.01 8.34 9.27
C GLY A 81 -8.43 7.14 8.53
N ILE A 82 -9.24 6.28 7.90
CA ILE A 82 -8.75 5.17 7.08
C ILE A 82 -8.74 5.61 5.61
N ALA A 83 -7.58 5.62 4.99
CA ALA A 83 -7.42 5.96 3.58
C ALA A 83 -6.75 4.80 2.83
N THR A 84 -7.29 4.47 1.66
CA THR A 84 -6.74 3.42 0.78
C THR A 84 -6.28 4.04 -0.53
N VAL A 85 -5.06 3.73 -0.92
CA VAL A 85 -4.50 3.99 -2.25
C VAL A 85 -4.34 2.66 -2.95
N HIS A 86 -5.15 2.42 -3.95
CA HIS A 86 -5.13 1.19 -4.74
C HIS A 86 -4.00 1.20 -5.77
N GLN A 87 -3.67 0.05 -6.31
CA GLN A 87 -2.66 -0.16 -7.34
C GLN A 87 -2.90 0.75 -8.56
N GLU A 88 -4.15 0.82 -9.03
CA GLU A 88 -4.59 1.85 -9.97
C GLU A 88 -4.93 3.11 -9.19
N VAL A 89 -4.09 4.11 -9.31
CA VAL A 89 -4.07 5.31 -8.44
C VAL A 89 -5.37 6.14 -8.45
N GLY A 90 -6.35 5.77 -9.26
CA GLY A 90 -7.64 6.46 -9.34
C GLY A 90 -7.53 7.95 -9.70
N THR A 91 -6.42 8.35 -10.34
CA THR A 91 -6.25 9.71 -10.88
C THR A 91 -6.87 9.82 -12.26
N ILE A 92 -7.43 10.99 -12.58
CA ILE A 92 -7.99 11.27 -13.90
C ILE A 92 -6.92 11.96 -14.75
N PRO A 93 -6.36 11.30 -15.79
CA PRO A 93 -5.21 11.83 -16.55
C PRO A 93 -5.44 13.19 -17.21
N LEU A 94 -6.66 13.44 -17.69
CA LEU A 94 -7.05 14.69 -18.35
C LEU A 94 -7.48 15.80 -17.38
N MET A 95 -7.29 15.58 -16.10
CA MET A 95 -7.61 16.57 -15.06
C MET A 95 -6.30 17.11 -14.46
N SER A 96 -6.30 18.37 -14.06
CA SER A 96 -5.14 19.02 -13.45
C SER A 96 -4.78 18.41 -12.08
N VAL A 97 -3.54 18.62 -11.65
CA VAL A 97 -3.02 18.19 -10.35
C VAL A 97 -3.89 18.69 -9.20
N GLY A 98 -4.20 19.99 -9.17
CA GLY A 98 -5.03 20.59 -8.14
C GLY A 98 -6.44 19.99 -8.09
N ARG A 99 -7.06 19.78 -9.25
CA ARG A 99 -8.39 19.17 -9.32
C ARG A 99 -8.37 17.69 -8.95
N ASN A 100 -7.34 16.92 -9.33
CA ASN A 100 -7.18 15.52 -8.89
C ASN A 100 -7.01 15.44 -7.37
N PHE A 101 -6.21 16.37 -6.80
CA PHE A 101 -5.94 16.39 -5.37
C PHE A 101 -7.23 16.61 -4.55
N PHE A 102 -8.11 17.48 -5.00
CA PHE A 102 -9.36 17.82 -4.34
C PHE A 102 -10.60 17.11 -4.90
N LEU A 103 -10.45 16.13 -5.75
CA LEU A 103 -11.56 15.41 -6.39
C LEU A 103 -12.55 14.86 -5.35
N GLY A 104 -13.81 15.33 -5.40
CA GLY A 104 -14.87 14.98 -4.45
C GLY A 104 -14.76 15.67 -3.07
N ALA A 105 -13.84 16.65 -2.93
CA ALA A 105 -13.71 17.52 -1.75
C ALA A 105 -13.26 18.93 -2.19
N GLU A 106 -13.81 19.39 -3.31
CA GLU A 106 -13.41 20.63 -3.96
C GLU A 106 -13.63 21.85 -3.08
N LEU A 107 -12.60 22.71 -3.03
CA LEU A 107 -12.70 24.00 -2.35
C LEU A 107 -13.57 24.93 -3.18
N LYS A 108 -14.46 25.65 -2.50
CA LYS A 108 -15.40 26.60 -3.13
C LYS A 108 -15.19 27.99 -2.59
N LYS A 109 -15.26 29.00 -3.47
CA LYS A 109 -15.27 30.42 -3.13
C LYS A 109 -16.62 31.03 -3.50
N GLY A 110 -16.96 32.17 -2.84
CA GLY A 110 -18.24 32.85 -3.00
C GLY A 110 -19.22 32.55 -1.87
N LYS A 111 -20.33 33.31 -1.83
CA LYS A 111 -21.43 33.16 -0.86
C LYS A 111 -22.59 32.39 -1.51
N ALA A 112 -23.28 31.56 -0.72
CA ALA A 112 -24.48 30.89 -1.21
C ALA A 112 -25.53 31.94 -1.68
N PRO A 113 -26.26 31.66 -2.79
CA PRO A 113 -26.25 30.47 -3.61
C PRO A 113 -25.08 30.38 -4.62
N PHE A 114 -24.36 31.48 -4.86
CA PHE A 114 -23.32 31.61 -5.90
C PHE A 114 -21.95 31.12 -5.39
N ARG A 115 -21.75 29.81 -5.42
CA ARG A 115 -20.48 29.20 -5.10
C ARG A 115 -19.86 28.57 -6.35
N TRP A 116 -18.59 28.87 -6.60
CA TRP A 116 -17.82 28.28 -7.69
C TRP A 116 -16.51 27.66 -7.18
N LEU A 117 -15.90 26.82 -7.98
CA LEU A 117 -14.65 26.15 -7.65
C LEU A 117 -13.53 27.18 -7.42
N ASP A 118 -12.79 27.02 -6.32
CA ASP A 118 -11.59 27.83 -6.04
C ASP A 118 -10.35 27.11 -6.56
N THR A 119 -10.15 27.16 -7.87
CA THR A 119 -9.06 26.44 -8.55
C THR A 119 -7.69 26.92 -8.09
N GLU A 120 -7.50 28.22 -7.89
CA GLU A 120 -6.22 28.80 -7.42
C GLU A 120 -5.81 28.24 -6.06
N ARG A 121 -6.76 28.20 -5.13
CA ARG A 121 -6.52 27.64 -3.79
C ARG A 121 -6.28 26.13 -3.84
N CYS A 122 -7.04 25.40 -4.67
CA CYS A 122 -6.82 23.97 -4.90
C CYS A 122 -5.39 23.72 -5.45
N ASN A 123 -4.97 24.48 -6.44
CA ASN A 123 -3.65 24.37 -7.06
C ASN A 123 -2.52 24.69 -6.06
N SER A 124 -2.65 25.81 -5.33
CA SER A 124 -1.67 26.25 -4.34
C SER A 124 -1.43 25.21 -3.27
N ILE A 125 -2.51 24.68 -2.66
CA ILE A 125 -2.43 23.67 -1.60
C ILE A 125 -1.87 22.37 -2.16
N ALA A 126 -2.35 21.92 -3.32
CA ALA A 126 -1.85 20.68 -3.93
C ALA A 126 -0.33 20.74 -4.18
N LEU A 127 0.15 21.87 -4.75
CA LEU A 127 1.59 22.07 -4.97
C LEU A 127 2.38 22.14 -3.67
N GLU A 128 1.87 22.81 -2.65
CA GLU A 128 2.51 22.86 -1.33
C GLU A 128 2.67 21.45 -0.75
N GLN A 129 1.59 20.65 -0.77
CA GLN A 129 1.62 19.30 -0.26
C GLN A 129 2.60 18.42 -1.06
N ILE A 130 2.56 18.46 -2.39
CA ILE A 130 3.47 17.68 -3.25
C ILE A 130 4.94 18.07 -3.03
N ARG A 131 5.23 19.37 -2.81
CA ARG A 131 6.59 19.85 -2.53
C ARG A 131 7.13 19.40 -1.18
N LYS A 132 6.29 19.33 -0.13
CA LYS A 132 6.67 18.77 1.18
C LYS A 132 7.25 17.36 1.05
N PHE A 133 6.89 16.70 0.00
CA PHE A 133 7.29 15.34 -0.33
C PHE A 133 8.45 15.27 -1.35
N GLY A 134 9.12 16.40 -1.61
CA GLY A 134 10.32 16.44 -2.45
C GLY A 134 10.06 16.33 -3.95
N ILE A 135 8.81 16.39 -4.40
CA ILE A 135 8.49 16.50 -5.83
C ILE A 135 8.57 17.97 -6.24
N THR A 136 9.65 18.31 -6.93
CA THR A 136 9.92 19.68 -7.40
C THR A 136 9.63 19.89 -8.90
N ARG A 137 9.40 18.78 -9.64
CA ARG A 137 9.13 18.83 -11.08
C ARG A 137 7.74 19.37 -11.41
N VAL A 138 6.76 19.12 -10.53
CA VAL A 138 5.41 19.68 -10.68
C VAL A 138 5.45 21.12 -10.20
N ARG A 139 5.45 22.05 -11.15
CA ARG A 139 5.57 23.50 -10.87
C ARG A 139 4.25 24.22 -10.93
N ASP A 140 3.28 23.67 -11.64
CA ASP A 140 1.97 24.24 -11.90
C ASP A 140 0.86 23.28 -11.47
N GLY A 141 -0.10 23.76 -10.68
CA GLY A 141 -1.27 23.00 -10.25
C GLY A 141 -2.25 22.71 -11.38
N ASP A 142 -2.19 23.46 -12.48
CA ASP A 142 -2.97 23.22 -13.70
C ASP A 142 -2.34 22.18 -14.64
N GLN A 143 -1.11 21.72 -14.36
CA GLN A 143 -0.49 20.63 -15.10
C GLN A 143 -1.38 19.39 -15.06
N LEU A 144 -1.56 18.74 -16.24
CA LEU A 144 -2.37 17.52 -16.36
C LEU A 144 -1.66 16.34 -15.69
N VAL A 145 -2.40 15.58 -14.88
CA VAL A 145 -1.85 14.40 -14.18
C VAL A 145 -1.34 13.32 -15.15
N GLY A 146 -1.92 13.24 -16.35
CA GLY A 146 -1.46 12.33 -17.40
C GLY A 146 -0.02 12.56 -17.88
N THR A 147 0.55 13.77 -17.65
CA THR A 147 1.94 14.10 -17.99
C THR A 147 2.95 13.72 -16.91
N LEU A 148 2.46 13.23 -15.78
CA LEU A 148 3.28 12.84 -14.63
C LEU A 148 3.72 11.38 -14.73
N SER A 149 4.87 11.08 -14.13
CA SER A 149 5.32 9.70 -13.98
C SER A 149 4.43 8.89 -13.05
N GLY A 150 4.52 7.57 -13.10
CA GLY A 150 3.77 6.67 -12.22
C GLY A 150 4.01 6.98 -10.74
N GLY A 151 5.27 7.19 -10.35
CA GLY A 151 5.64 7.55 -8.98
C GLY A 151 5.09 8.90 -8.54
N GLU A 152 5.10 9.91 -9.41
CA GLU A 152 4.51 11.23 -9.12
C GLU A 152 3.00 11.13 -8.89
N ARG A 153 2.29 10.31 -9.68
CA ARG A 153 0.86 10.05 -9.47
C ARG A 153 0.57 9.34 -8.14
N GLN A 154 1.38 8.34 -7.77
CA GLN A 154 1.28 7.68 -6.47
C GLN A 154 1.45 8.66 -5.32
N VAL A 155 2.43 9.53 -5.43
CA VAL A 155 2.70 10.56 -4.43
C VAL A 155 1.53 11.53 -4.27
N ILE A 156 0.88 11.96 -5.36
CA ILE A 156 -0.32 12.80 -5.29
C ILE A 156 -1.43 12.09 -4.50
N ALA A 157 -1.65 10.80 -4.75
CA ALA A 157 -2.68 10.04 -4.05
C ALA A 157 -2.39 9.87 -2.55
N ILE A 158 -1.14 9.56 -2.21
CA ILE A 158 -0.70 9.43 -0.82
C ILE A 158 -0.77 10.81 -0.11
N GLY A 159 -0.24 11.86 -0.74
CA GLY A 159 -0.27 13.22 -0.21
C GLY A 159 -1.70 13.72 0.02
N ARG A 160 -2.61 13.39 -0.88
CA ARG A 160 -4.04 13.64 -0.73
C ARG A 160 -4.62 12.92 0.48
N ALA A 161 -4.33 11.63 0.65
CA ALA A 161 -4.80 10.86 1.79
C ALA A 161 -4.34 11.49 3.12
N MET A 162 -3.07 11.87 3.20
CA MET A 162 -2.50 12.52 4.38
C MET A 162 -3.11 13.92 4.63
N TYR A 163 -3.29 14.73 3.59
CA TYR A 163 -3.91 16.06 3.71
C TYR A 163 -5.32 15.99 4.29
N PHE A 164 -6.09 14.97 3.93
CA PHE A 164 -7.43 14.74 4.46
C PHE A 164 -7.46 13.97 5.80
N GLY A 165 -6.33 13.87 6.49
CA GLY A 165 -6.25 13.40 7.87
C GLY A 165 -6.24 11.88 8.02
N ALA A 166 -5.61 11.16 7.09
CA ALA A 166 -5.40 9.72 7.25
C ALA A 166 -4.59 9.44 8.52
N LYS A 167 -5.15 8.63 9.42
CA LYS A 167 -4.46 8.02 10.56
C LYS A 167 -3.87 6.66 10.17
N VAL A 168 -4.59 5.92 9.34
CA VAL A 168 -4.18 4.64 8.75
C VAL A 168 -4.19 4.76 7.24
N LEU A 169 -3.05 4.50 6.63
CA LEU A 169 -2.83 4.56 5.20
C LEU A 169 -2.62 3.14 4.66
N ILE A 170 -3.56 2.64 3.86
CA ILE A 170 -3.48 1.34 3.21
C ILE A 170 -2.98 1.55 1.79
N LEU A 171 -1.85 0.94 1.45
CA LEU A 171 -1.18 1.07 0.16
C LEU A 171 -1.15 -0.30 -0.53
N ASP A 172 -1.94 -0.44 -1.58
CA ASP A 172 -2.07 -1.69 -2.34
C ASP A 172 -1.13 -1.67 -3.54
N GLU A 173 -0.03 -2.40 -3.45
CA GLU A 173 1.01 -2.53 -4.49
C GLU A 173 1.52 -1.17 -5.03
N PRO A 174 1.83 -0.17 -4.19
CA PRO A 174 2.10 1.20 -4.64
C PRO A 174 3.39 1.35 -5.45
N THR A 175 4.23 0.32 -5.47
CA THR A 175 5.51 0.30 -6.20
C THR A 175 5.51 -0.67 -7.38
N SER A 176 4.40 -1.37 -7.63
CA SER A 176 4.27 -2.24 -8.80
C SER A 176 4.30 -1.42 -10.09
N ALA A 177 4.91 -1.94 -11.13
CA ALA A 177 5.07 -1.28 -12.43
C ALA A 177 5.82 0.08 -12.40
N LEU A 178 6.56 0.38 -11.33
CA LEU A 178 7.41 1.56 -11.23
C LEU A 178 8.89 1.22 -11.45
N GLY A 179 9.61 2.13 -12.11
CA GLY A 179 11.07 2.05 -12.19
C GLY A 179 11.73 2.26 -10.80
N VAL A 180 12.99 1.86 -10.66
CA VAL A 180 13.74 1.91 -9.39
C VAL A 180 13.71 3.29 -8.72
N LYS A 181 13.91 4.37 -9.49
CA LYS A 181 13.88 5.75 -8.98
C LYS A 181 12.49 6.16 -8.48
N GLU A 182 11.46 5.76 -9.19
CA GLU A 182 10.07 6.06 -8.84
C GLU A 182 9.65 5.29 -7.59
N ALA A 183 9.95 3.99 -7.53
CA ALA A 183 9.72 3.16 -6.35
C ALA A 183 10.44 3.73 -5.12
N SER A 184 11.70 4.13 -5.22
CA SER A 184 12.45 4.78 -4.13
C SER A 184 11.77 6.06 -3.65
N THR A 185 11.13 6.81 -4.54
CA THR A 185 10.37 8.00 -4.17
C THR A 185 9.14 7.62 -3.35
N VAL A 186 8.35 6.64 -3.78
CA VAL A 186 7.18 6.13 -3.04
C VAL A 186 7.59 5.59 -1.66
N LEU A 187 8.68 4.80 -1.57
CA LEU A 187 9.17 4.27 -0.30
C LEU A 187 9.60 5.38 0.69
N ARG A 188 10.22 6.47 0.19
CA ARG A 188 10.48 7.66 1.03
C ARG A 188 9.21 8.29 1.59
N PHE A 189 8.12 8.24 0.82
CA PHE A 189 6.81 8.72 1.25
C PHE A 189 6.21 7.88 2.36
N ILE A 190 6.30 6.56 2.24
CA ILE A 190 5.86 5.63 3.27
C ILE A 190 6.59 5.97 4.58
N ASN A 191 7.90 6.15 4.53
CA ASN A 191 8.69 6.53 5.69
C ASN A 191 8.33 7.93 6.23
N HIS A 192 8.01 8.87 5.35
CA HIS A 192 7.56 10.20 5.79
C HIS A 192 6.19 10.13 6.51
N ALA A 193 5.22 9.39 5.97
CA ALA A 193 3.93 9.17 6.62
C ALA A 193 4.09 8.52 8.01
N LYS A 194 4.93 7.47 8.10
CA LYS A 194 5.31 6.84 9.35
C LYS A 194 5.85 7.86 10.37
N ASN A 195 6.80 8.71 9.97
CA ASN A 195 7.42 9.70 10.84
C ASN A 195 6.44 10.79 11.33
N GLN A 196 5.31 10.95 10.65
CA GLN A 196 4.21 11.82 11.08
C GLN A 196 3.21 11.11 12.00
N GLY A 197 3.49 9.88 12.42
CA GLY A 197 2.62 9.10 13.30
C GLY A 197 1.49 8.34 12.57
N VAL A 198 1.47 8.36 11.23
CA VAL A 198 0.49 7.58 10.45
C VAL A 198 0.87 6.11 10.50
N GLY A 199 -0.09 5.24 10.82
CA GLY A 199 0.06 3.79 10.67
C GLY A 199 -0.09 3.40 9.20
N VAL A 200 0.83 2.62 8.67
CA VAL A 200 0.83 2.24 7.25
C VAL A 200 0.67 0.73 7.10
N VAL A 201 -0.30 0.31 6.30
CA VAL A 201 -0.40 -1.07 5.79
C VAL A 201 0.15 -1.07 4.37
N PHE A 202 1.35 -1.59 4.20
CA PHE A 202 2.04 -1.65 2.91
C PHE A 202 1.94 -3.05 2.33
N ILE A 203 1.11 -3.20 1.31
CA ILE A 203 0.92 -4.47 0.62
C ILE A 203 1.86 -4.52 -0.57
N THR A 204 2.64 -5.57 -0.68
CA THR A 204 3.51 -5.80 -1.84
C THR A 204 3.91 -7.28 -1.95
N HIS A 205 4.15 -7.71 -3.18
CA HIS A 205 4.82 -8.99 -3.47
C HIS A 205 6.34 -8.85 -3.59
N ASN A 206 6.88 -7.62 -3.50
CA ASN A 206 8.31 -7.34 -3.58
C ASN A 206 8.93 -7.31 -2.17
N ALA A 207 9.63 -8.39 -1.80
CA ALA A 207 10.27 -8.52 -0.50
C ALA A 207 11.32 -7.42 -0.24
N HIS A 208 12.07 -6.96 -1.26
CA HIS A 208 13.07 -5.90 -1.09
C HIS A 208 12.43 -4.56 -0.74
N HIS A 209 11.32 -4.20 -1.39
CA HIS A 209 10.58 -2.99 -1.05
C HIS A 209 9.99 -3.07 0.35
N ALA A 210 9.42 -4.23 0.73
CA ALA A 210 8.92 -4.45 2.07
C ALA A 210 10.03 -4.30 3.12
N MET A 211 11.15 -4.98 2.95
CA MET A 211 12.28 -4.97 3.89
C MET A 211 12.90 -3.57 4.04
N SER A 212 12.84 -2.73 3.01
CA SER A 212 13.37 -1.36 3.07
C SER A 212 12.55 -0.41 3.94
N SER A 213 11.24 -0.63 4.06
CA SER A 213 10.32 0.31 4.73
C SER A 213 9.54 -0.29 5.90
N GLY A 214 9.31 -1.62 5.93
CA GLY A 214 8.49 -2.32 6.92
C GLY A 214 9.12 -2.34 8.31
N ASP A 215 8.32 -2.30 9.34
CA ASP A 215 8.71 -2.55 10.74
C ASP A 215 8.23 -3.92 11.20
N THR A 216 6.99 -4.26 10.85
CA THR A 216 6.35 -5.56 11.11
C THR A 216 5.94 -6.18 9.78
N PHE A 217 6.13 -7.47 9.67
CA PHE A 217 5.83 -8.24 8.46
C PHE A 217 4.82 -9.33 8.79
N VAL A 218 3.79 -9.44 7.95
CA VAL A 218 2.75 -10.46 8.04
C VAL A 218 2.68 -11.15 6.69
N VAL A 219 2.99 -12.44 6.66
CA VAL A 219 2.93 -13.26 5.45
C VAL A 219 1.60 -14.00 5.44
N LEU A 220 0.80 -13.79 4.39
CA LEU A 220 -0.44 -14.52 4.15
C LEU A 220 -0.20 -15.64 3.14
N ILE A 221 -0.71 -16.83 3.46
CA ILE A 221 -0.78 -17.99 2.57
C ILE A 221 -2.19 -18.56 2.67
N GLN A 222 -2.88 -18.70 1.55
CA GLN A 222 -4.23 -19.28 1.47
C GLN A 222 -5.21 -18.72 2.51
N GLY A 223 -5.19 -17.41 2.71
CA GLY A 223 -6.08 -16.70 3.62
C GLY A 223 -5.73 -16.81 5.11
N GLN A 224 -4.58 -17.34 5.47
CA GLN A 224 -4.11 -17.47 6.85
C GLN A 224 -2.77 -16.75 7.05
N VAL A 225 -2.50 -16.34 8.30
CA VAL A 225 -1.19 -15.78 8.68
C VAL A 225 -0.21 -16.95 8.85
N ALA A 226 0.66 -17.14 7.88
CA ALA A 226 1.70 -18.18 7.91
C ALA A 226 2.90 -17.76 8.77
N ALA A 227 3.24 -16.47 8.77
CA ALA A 227 4.34 -15.93 9.58
C ALA A 227 4.10 -14.49 9.98
N ARG A 228 4.61 -14.12 11.16
CA ARG A 228 4.73 -12.74 11.63
C ARG A 228 6.10 -12.54 12.23
N PHE A 229 6.78 -11.46 11.85
CA PHE A 229 8.12 -11.14 12.34
C PHE A 229 8.36 -9.62 12.27
N ARG A 230 9.37 -9.15 12.99
CA ARG A 230 9.80 -7.75 12.97
C ARG A 230 11.03 -7.56 12.09
N ARG A 231 11.31 -6.30 11.80
CA ARG A 231 12.53 -5.90 11.07
C ARG A 231 13.77 -6.47 11.76
N GLY A 232 14.63 -7.12 10.97
CA GLY A 232 15.89 -7.72 11.44
C GLY A 232 15.78 -9.16 11.96
N GLU A 233 14.58 -9.72 12.16
CA GLU A 233 14.39 -11.10 12.60
C GLU A 233 14.57 -12.12 11.48
N LYS A 234 14.40 -11.70 10.22
CA LYS A 234 14.56 -12.56 9.03
C LYS A 234 15.33 -11.85 7.93
N SER A 235 16.11 -12.62 7.18
CA SER A 235 16.78 -12.19 5.96
C SER A 235 15.81 -12.06 4.78
N SER A 236 16.20 -11.32 3.72
CA SER A 236 15.39 -11.22 2.50
C SER A 236 15.15 -12.58 1.83
N VAL A 237 16.10 -13.50 1.93
CA VAL A 237 15.97 -14.85 1.36
C VAL A 237 14.92 -15.66 2.12
N GLU A 238 14.93 -15.61 3.47
CA GLU A 238 13.92 -16.28 4.28
C GLU A 238 12.52 -15.71 4.04
N VAL A 239 12.42 -14.39 3.84
CA VAL A 239 11.13 -13.74 3.51
C VAL A 239 10.61 -14.22 2.16
N LEU A 240 11.46 -14.28 1.13
CA LEU A 240 11.10 -14.83 -0.18
C LEU A 240 10.66 -16.28 -0.09
N SER A 241 11.39 -17.12 0.68
CA SER A 241 11.00 -18.51 0.94
C SER A 241 9.62 -18.63 1.57
N LEU A 242 9.35 -17.82 2.60
CA LEU A 242 8.04 -17.81 3.25
C LEU A 242 6.92 -17.38 2.29
N MET A 243 7.17 -16.39 1.43
CA MET A 243 6.19 -15.91 0.45
C MET A 243 5.87 -16.98 -0.61
N ALA A 244 6.85 -17.79 -0.98
CA ALA A 244 6.70 -18.90 -1.94
C ALA A 244 6.07 -20.16 -1.32
N GLY A 245 5.67 -20.14 -0.05
CA GLY A 245 5.03 -21.28 0.62
C GLY A 245 6.01 -22.29 1.26
N GLY A 246 7.30 -21.96 1.34
CA GLY A 246 8.32 -22.75 2.05
C GLY A 246 8.86 -23.97 1.27
N GLU A 247 8.05 -24.62 0.47
CA GLU A 247 8.41 -25.89 -0.21
C GLU A 247 9.02 -25.72 -1.62
N GLN A 248 8.77 -24.57 -2.29
CA GLN A 248 9.15 -24.40 -3.71
C GLN A 248 10.57 -23.86 -3.94
N ILE A 249 11.28 -23.38 -2.93
CA ILE A 249 12.60 -22.77 -3.16
C ILE A 249 13.72 -23.81 -3.31
N GLU A 250 13.62 -24.94 -2.65
CA GLU A 250 14.61 -26.03 -2.85
C GLU A 250 14.51 -26.59 -4.28
N ASP A 251 13.29 -26.73 -4.82
CA ASP A 251 13.07 -27.19 -6.20
C ASP A 251 13.54 -26.14 -7.23
N VAL A 252 13.19 -24.86 -7.05
CA VAL A 252 13.61 -23.78 -7.95
C VAL A 252 15.12 -23.52 -7.88
N ALA A 253 15.72 -23.54 -6.68
CA ALA A 253 17.17 -23.42 -6.54
C ALA A 253 17.90 -24.62 -7.15
N GLY A 254 17.32 -25.81 -7.08
CA GLY A 254 17.79 -27.02 -7.75
C GLY A 254 17.76 -26.91 -9.27
N GLU A 255 16.64 -26.41 -9.85
CA GLU A 255 16.51 -26.20 -11.30
C GLU A 255 17.48 -25.14 -11.83
N PHE A 256 17.66 -24.00 -11.15
CA PHE A 256 18.64 -22.99 -11.54
C PHE A 256 20.08 -23.46 -11.42
N ALA A 257 20.41 -24.31 -10.43
CA ALA A 257 21.72 -24.93 -10.30
C ALA A 257 22.01 -25.95 -11.44
N HIS A 258 20.97 -26.62 -11.94
CA HIS A 258 21.08 -27.51 -13.10
C HIS A 258 21.25 -26.77 -14.43
N LEU A 259 20.55 -25.63 -14.63
CA LEU A 259 20.69 -24.79 -15.82
C LEU A 259 22.08 -24.16 -15.90
N GLY A 260 22.64 -23.68 -14.80
CA GLY A 260 24.00 -23.12 -14.76
C GLY A 260 25.11 -24.12 -15.02
N LYS A 261 24.89 -25.42 -14.76
CA LYS A 261 25.87 -26.49 -15.07
C LYS A 261 25.86 -26.91 -16.56
N ASN A 262 24.69 -26.81 -17.21
CA ASN A 262 24.58 -27.16 -18.64
C ASN A 262 25.19 -26.09 -19.54
N ASP A 263 25.16 -24.78 -19.16
CA ASP A 263 25.83 -23.73 -19.93
C ASP A 263 27.36 -23.77 -19.83
N ALA A 264 27.92 -24.37 -18.76
CA ALA A 264 29.37 -24.56 -18.62
C ALA A 264 29.91 -25.72 -19.49
N ALA A 265 29.04 -26.69 -19.81
CA ALA A 265 29.41 -27.85 -20.65
C ALA A 265 29.32 -27.57 -22.17
N ALA A 266 28.69 -26.47 -22.58
CA ALA A 266 28.45 -26.15 -24.00
C ALA A 266 29.50 -25.21 -24.65
N ARG A 267 30.66 -24.97 -24.01
CA ARG A 267 31.74 -24.19 -24.66
C ARG A 267 32.55 -25.13 -25.56
N PRO A 268 32.59 -24.88 -26.88
CA PRO A 268 33.46 -25.66 -27.76
C PRO A 268 34.95 -25.38 -27.45
N PRO A 269 35.84 -26.36 -27.64
CA PRO A 269 37.26 -26.17 -27.37
C PRO A 269 37.83 -25.09 -28.33
N THR A 270 38.47 -24.09 -27.77
CA THR A 270 39.25 -23.10 -28.47
C THR A 270 40.40 -23.85 -29.20
N GLN A 271 40.34 -23.89 -30.54
CA GLN A 271 41.45 -24.31 -31.36
C GLN A 271 42.60 -23.29 -31.22
N GLY A 272 43.75 -23.78 -30.83
CA GLY A 272 45.03 -23.07 -30.80
C GLY A 272 45.61 -22.78 -32.18
#